data_81c9e015828536c59493c0bbbf3e25ed
#
_entry.id   81c9e015828536c59493c0bbbf3e25ed
#
_cell.length_a   1.000
_cell.length_b   1.000
_cell.length_c   1.000
_cell.angle_alpha   90.00
_cell.angle_beta   90.00
_cell.angle_gamma   90.00
#
_symmetry.space_group_name_H-M   'P 1'
#
loop_
_entity.id
_entity.type
_entity.pdbx_description
1 polymer ?
#
loop_
_entity_poly.entity_id
_entity_poly.type
_entity_poly.pdbx_seq_one_letter_code
_entity_poly.pdbx_strand_id
1 'polypeptide(L)'
;MSIKNIVITGMLFLAGTIASAQTSADQIKEKNMEKLELVKEWDKVFPQSNKVIHEKVTFRNRYGITLAADMYIPQNVEGKLAAIAVSGPFGAVKEQSSGLYAQTLAERGFLTIAFDPSYTGESGGQPRYVASPDINTEDFSAAVDFLSTRDDVDPERIGILGICGWGGMALNAAAMDTRIKATVTSTMYDMSRVNANGYFDAMDADQRYELRRQLNAQRTIDAKKGTYELAGGVVDPLPDDAPQFVKDYYAYYKTPRGY
;
A
#
# COMPACT_ATOMS: atom_id res chain seq x y z
N MET A 1 -15.50 57.99 0.82
CA MET A 1 -15.20 56.61 1.22
C MET A 1 -13.70 56.37 1.06
N SER A 2 -13.01 56.05 2.12
CA SER A 2 -11.52 55.96 2.12
C SER A 2 -11.08 54.64 1.42
N ILE A 3 -10.03 54.72 0.61
CA ILE A 3 -9.43 53.57 -0.11
C ILE A 3 -9.10 52.40 0.83
N LYS A 4 -8.82 52.68 2.11
CA LYS A 4 -8.60 51.65 3.16
C LYS A 4 -9.79 50.73 3.37
N ASN A 5 -11.02 51.21 3.26
CA ASN A 5 -12.25 50.40 3.50
C ASN A 5 -12.56 49.47 2.32
N ILE A 6 -12.14 49.84 1.10
CA ILE A 6 -12.35 49.00 -0.09
C ILE A 6 -11.41 47.81 -0.07
N VAL A 7 -10.15 47.98 0.38
CA VAL A 7 -9.17 46.89 0.43
C VAL A 7 -9.54 45.87 1.50
N ILE A 8 -10.04 46.30 2.67
CA ILE A 8 -10.45 45.38 3.75
C ILE A 8 -11.69 44.55 3.35
N THR A 9 -12.65 45.17 2.65
CA THR A 9 -13.86 44.45 2.20
C THR A 9 -13.53 43.44 1.09
N GLY A 10 -12.59 43.77 0.20
CA GLY A 10 -12.12 42.85 -0.86
C GLY A 10 -11.37 41.62 -0.31
N MET A 11 -10.51 41.82 0.71
CA MET A 11 -9.80 40.70 1.37
C MET A 11 -10.71 39.77 2.15
N LEU A 12 -11.74 40.29 2.82
CA LEU A 12 -12.72 39.47 3.53
C LEU A 12 -13.57 38.62 2.59
N PHE A 13 -13.94 39.13 1.41
CA PHE A 13 -14.68 38.37 0.40
C PHE A 13 -13.83 37.26 -0.25
N LEU A 14 -12.55 37.53 -0.49
CA LEU A 14 -11.64 36.53 -1.06
C LEU A 14 -11.38 35.39 -0.06
N ALA A 15 -11.16 35.71 1.22
CA ALA A 15 -10.96 34.71 2.27
C ALA A 15 -12.19 33.81 2.48
N GLY A 16 -13.39 34.39 2.44
CA GLY A 16 -14.66 33.63 2.57
C GLY A 16 -14.92 32.69 1.38
N THR A 17 -14.59 33.10 0.15
CA THR A 17 -14.77 32.25 -1.05
C THR A 17 -13.73 31.14 -1.13
N ILE A 18 -12.51 31.37 -0.68
CA ILE A 18 -11.47 30.31 -0.62
C ILE A 18 -11.85 29.27 0.44
N ALA A 19 -12.27 29.66 1.63
CA ALA A 19 -12.68 28.75 2.69
C ALA A 19 -13.89 27.90 2.29
N SER A 20 -14.90 28.47 1.61
CA SER A 20 -16.07 27.74 1.15
C SER A 20 -15.76 26.79 -0.01
N ALA A 21 -14.81 27.14 -0.90
CA ALA A 21 -14.36 26.28 -1.97
C ALA A 21 -13.55 25.09 -1.42
N GLN A 22 -12.71 25.31 -0.40
CA GLN A 22 -11.96 24.27 0.28
C GLN A 22 -12.89 23.26 0.96
N THR A 23 -13.87 23.73 1.73
CA THR A 23 -14.87 22.89 2.42
C THR A 23 -15.70 22.05 1.43
N SER A 24 -16.06 22.62 0.28
CA SER A 24 -16.81 21.87 -0.76
C SER A 24 -15.92 20.84 -1.47
N ALA A 25 -14.63 21.13 -1.69
CA ALA A 25 -13.70 20.19 -2.27
C ALA A 25 -13.41 19.01 -1.34
N ASP A 26 -13.29 19.24 -0.04
CA ASP A 26 -13.07 18.20 0.97
C ASP A 26 -14.32 17.33 1.12
N GLN A 27 -15.52 17.90 1.13
CA GLN A 27 -16.79 17.16 1.13
C GLN A 27 -17.00 16.33 -0.15
N ILE A 28 -16.53 16.82 -1.32
CA ILE A 28 -16.58 16.06 -2.57
C ILE A 28 -15.55 14.90 -2.54
N LYS A 29 -14.38 15.10 -1.95
CA LYS A 29 -13.38 14.04 -1.74
C LYS A 29 -13.95 12.92 -0.87
N GLU A 30 -14.54 13.26 0.26
CA GLU A 30 -15.13 12.30 1.21
C GLU A 30 -16.32 11.55 0.62
N LYS A 31 -17.18 12.24 -0.16
CA LYS A 31 -18.38 11.66 -0.78
C LYS A 31 -18.07 10.64 -1.89
N ASN A 32 -16.86 10.68 -2.48
CA ASN A 32 -16.44 9.82 -3.58
C ASN A 32 -15.46 8.72 -3.16
N MET A 33 -15.13 8.59 -1.88
CA MET A 33 -14.33 7.48 -1.40
C MET A 33 -15.19 6.22 -1.29
N GLU A 34 -14.68 5.12 -1.84
CA GLU A 34 -15.25 3.80 -1.60
C GLU A 34 -15.25 3.54 -0.09
N LYS A 35 -16.42 3.23 0.47
CA LYS A 35 -16.54 2.92 1.90
C LYS A 35 -16.10 1.49 2.12
N LEU A 36 -14.95 1.33 2.77
CA LEU A 36 -14.42 0.02 3.13
C LEU A 36 -15.01 -0.46 4.46
N GLU A 37 -15.23 -1.76 4.56
CA GLU A 37 -15.56 -2.44 5.81
C GLU A 37 -14.25 -2.93 6.44
N LEU A 38 -13.82 -2.23 7.51
CA LEU A 38 -12.56 -2.54 8.21
C LEU A 38 -12.84 -3.36 9.46
N VAL A 39 -12.06 -4.41 9.69
CA VAL A 39 -12.07 -5.19 10.94
C VAL A 39 -11.59 -4.29 12.08
N LYS A 40 -12.36 -4.18 13.15
CA LYS A 40 -12.06 -3.28 14.29
C LYS A 40 -11.24 -3.95 15.38
N GLU A 41 -11.37 -5.25 15.53
CA GLU A 41 -10.68 -6.07 16.51
C GLU A 41 -9.20 -6.23 16.12
N TRP A 42 -8.37 -6.59 17.11
CA TRP A 42 -6.99 -6.98 16.82
C TRP A 42 -6.96 -8.33 16.09
N ASP A 43 -6.63 -8.30 14.83
CA ASP A 43 -6.72 -9.42 13.88
C ASP A 43 -5.34 -9.94 13.45
N LYS A 44 -4.31 -9.75 14.26
CA LYS A 44 -2.93 -10.11 13.94
C LYS A 44 -2.42 -11.22 14.86
N VAL A 45 -1.56 -12.08 14.33
CA VAL A 45 -0.96 -13.19 15.09
C VAL A 45 0.13 -12.74 16.06
N PHE A 46 0.67 -11.55 15.90
CA PHE A 46 1.62 -10.96 16.85
C PHE A 46 0.87 -10.12 17.91
N PRO A 47 1.41 -10.03 19.15
CA PRO A 47 0.73 -9.30 20.21
C PRO A 47 0.70 -7.80 19.93
N GLN A 48 -0.40 -7.15 20.31
CA GLN A 48 -0.51 -5.70 20.28
C GLN A 48 0.45 -5.08 21.30
N SER A 49 1.25 -4.12 20.85
CA SER A 49 2.17 -3.40 21.70
C SER A 49 1.45 -2.34 22.55
N ASN A 50 1.81 -2.26 23.82
CA ASN A 50 1.33 -1.20 24.73
C ASN A 50 2.16 0.10 24.63
N LYS A 51 3.17 0.16 23.76
CA LYS A 51 4.02 1.34 23.54
C LYS A 51 3.52 2.22 22.41
N VAL A 52 2.54 1.75 21.64
CA VAL A 52 2.01 2.45 20.48
C VAL A 52 0.49 2.52 20.54
N ILE A 53 -0.07 3.57 19.93
CA ILE A 53 -1.50 3.64 19.62
C ILE A 53 -1.69 3.03 18.25
N HIS A 54 -2.67 2.13 18.11
CA HIS A 54 -3.04 1.52 16.84
C HIS A 54 -4.40 2.04 16.38
N GLU A 55 -4.46 2.44 15.12
CA GLU A 55 -5.69 2.92 14.46
C GLU A 55 -5.76 2.39 13.04
N LYS A 56 -6.95 2.02 12.56
CA LYS A 56 -7.16 1.77 11.14
C LYS A 56 -7.50 3.08 10.43
N VAL A 57 -6.83 3.32 9.31
CA VAL A 57 -6.98 4.53 8.50
C VAL A 57 -7.21 4.16 7.04
N THR A 58 -7.77 5.08 6.27
CA THR A 58 -7.93 4.96 4.84
C THR A 58 -7.41 6.19 4.12
N PHE A 59 -6.87 6.00 2.94
CA PHE A 59 -6.47 7.08 2.04
C PHE A 59 -6.70 6.64 0.58
N ARG A 60 -6.59 7.56 -0.35
CA ARG A 60 -6.92 7.30 -1.75
C ARG A 60 -5.72 7.52 -2.64
N ASN A 61 -5.47 6.61 -3.57
CA ASN A 61 -4.48 6.81 -4.61
C ASN A 61 -5.03 7.64 -5.79
N ARG A 62 -4.17 8.03 -6.72
CA ARG A 62 -4.56 8.86 -7.89
C ARG A 62 -5.43 8.12 -8.90
N TYR A 63 -5.46 6.78 -8.86
CA TYR A 63 -6.39 5.97 -9.65
C TYR A 63 -7.80 5.88 -9.04
N GLY A 64 -8.00 6.51 -7.89
CA GLY A 64 -9.29 6.58 -7.23
C GLY A 64 -9.59 5.38 -6.33
N ILE A 65 -8.63 4.51 -6.09
CA ILE A 65 -8.77 3.34 -5.23
C ILE A 65 -8.54 3.77 -3.78
N THR A 66 -9.45 3.38 -2.88
CA THR A 66 -9.29 3.58 -1.44
C THR A 66 -8.42 2.48 -0.86
N LEU A 67 -7.36 2.86 -0.16
CA LEU A 67 -6.43 1.96 0.51
C LEU A 67 -6.72 1.90 2.00
N ALA A 68 -6.64 0.71 2.58
CA ALA A 68 -6.74 0.46 4.01
C ALA A 68 -5.36 0.28 4.62
N ALA A 69 -5.14 0.87 5.79
CA ALA A 69 -3.89 0.74 6.52
C ALA A 69 -4.10 0.64 8.03
N ASP A 70 -3.19 -0.07 8.68
CA ASP A 70 -2.96 -0.02 10.11
C ASP A 70 -1.92 1.07 10.40
N MET A 71 -2.29 2.06 11.18
CA MET A 71 -1.40 3.13 11.63
C MET A 71 -0.97 2.87 13.07
N TYR A 72 0.32 3.02 13.32
CA TYR A 72 0.93 2.87 14.64
C TYR A 72 1.63 4.17 15.02
N ILE A 73 1.17 4.78 16.11
CA ILE A 73 1.68 6.06 16.61
C ILE A 73 2.45 5.78 17.91
N PRO A 74 3.74 6.15 18.00
CA PRO A 74 4.50 5.97 19.23
C PRO A 74 3.93 6.83 20.35
N GLN A 75 3.86 6.27 21.57
CA GLN A 75 3.47 7.04 22.74
C GLN A 75 4.64 7.81 23.32
N ASN A 76 4.34 8.92 24.00
CA ASN A 76 5.32 9.74 24.75
C ASN A 76 6.47 10.30 23.88
N VAL A 77 6.18 10.68 22.63
CA VAL A 77 7.11 11.38 21.75
C VAL A 77 6.63 12.82 21.56
N GLU A 78 7.53 13.78 21.70
CA GLU A 78 7.24 15.20 21.51
C GLU A 78 7.63 15.66 20.11
N GLY A 79 6.88 16.64 19.59
CA GLY A 79 7.14 17.26 18.29
C GLY A 79 6.67 16.42 17.10
N LYS A 80 7.07 16.84 15.89
CA LYS A 80 6.74 16.14 14.65
C LYS A 80 7.59 14.88 14.46
N LEU A 81 6.93 13.79 14.10
CA LEU A 81 7.54 12.48 13.95
C LEU A 81 8.11 12.26 12.54
N ALA A 82 9.20 11.53 12.45
CA ALA A 82 9.54 10.87 11.20
C ALA A 82 8.53 9.74 10.93
N ALA A 83 8.17 9.54 9.67
CA ALA A 83 7.15 8.56 9.33
C ALA A 83 7.63 7.52 8.31
N ILE A 84 7.06 6.30 8.36
CA ILE A 84 7.42 5.21 7.44
C ILE A 84 6.16 4.51 6.96
N ALA A 85 5.99 4.40 5.63
CA ALA A 85 4.98 3.55 5.02
C ALA A 85 5.57 2.17 4.69
N VAL A 86 4.86 1.10 5.09
CA VAL A 86 5.30 -0.29 4.94
C VAL A 86 4.28 -1.07 4.12
N SER A 87 4.73 -1.87 3.15
CA SER A 87 3.86 -2.81 2.43
C SER A 87 4.59 -4.05 1.95
N GLY A 88 3.82 -5.10 1.65
CA GLY A 88 4.29 -6.41 1.20
C GLY A 88 4.29 -7.48 2.31
N PRO A 89 4.65 -8.71 2.01
CA PRO A 89 5.09 -9.30 0.74
C PRO A 89 4.03 -9.32 -0.37
N PHE A 90 4.44 -9.76 -1.56
CA PHE A 90 3.53 -9.98 -2.69
C PHE A 90 2.47 -11.02 -2.33
N GLY A 91 1.18 -10.64 -2.45
CA GLY A 91 0.05 -11.50 -2.08
C GLY A 91 -0.26 -11.56 -0.57
N ALA A 92 0.48 -10.85 0.28
CA ALA A 92 0.21 -10.74 1.71
C ALA A 92 -0.71 -9.54 2.02
N VAL A 93 -1.18 -9.49 3.26
CA VAL A 93 -2.00 -8.40 3.80
C VAL A 93 -1.28 -7.66 4.93
N LYS A 94 -1.73 -6.45 5.24
CA LYS A 94 -1.13 -5.57 6.24
C LYS A 94 -1.07 -6.16 7.66
N GLU A 95 -1.93 -7.10 7.97
CA GLU A 95 -1.98 -7.81 9.26
C GLU A 95 -0.81 -8.76 9.47
N GLN A 96 -0.08 -9.10 8.40
CA GLN A 96 1.06 -10.03 8.42
C GLN A 96 2.39 -9.31 8.68
N SER A 97 3.44 -9.64 7.93
CA SER A 97 4.79 -9.13 8.20
C SER A 97 4.91 -7.61 8.10
N SER A 98 4.18 -6.94 7.20
CA SER A 98 4.20 -5.48 7.11
C SER A 98 3.68 -4.80 8.38
N GLY A 99 2.63 -5.33 9.00
CA GLY A 99 2.13 -4.84 10.29
C GLY A 99 3.12 -5.05 11.43
N LEU A 100 3.78 -6.22 11.48
CA LEU A 100 4.82 -6.47 12.48
C LEU A 100 6.02 -5.52 12.33
N TYR A 101 6.48 -5.27 11.10
CA TYR A 101 7.52 -4.27 10.83
C TYR A 101 7.08 -2.88 11.26
N ALA A 102 5.86 -2.48 10.89
CA ALA A 102 5.32 -1.16 11.23
C ALA A 102 5.22 -0.97 12.74
N GLN A 103 4.63 -1.92 13.49
CA GLN A 103 4.56 -1.85 14.95
C GLN A 103 5.95 -1.77 15.58
N THR A 104 6.88 -2.61 15.12
CA THR A 104 8.25 -2.66 15.66
C THR A 104 9.01 -1.34 15.42
N LEU A 105 8.80 -0.68 14.28
CA LEU A 105 9.39 0.63 13.99
C LEU A 105 8.70 1.74 14.81
N ALA A 106 7.39 1.65 15.03
CA ALA A 106 6.68 2.60 15.87
C ALA A 106 7.16 2.54 17.33
N GLU A 107 7.47 1.37 17.86
CA GLU A 107 8.10 1.22 19.19
C GLU A 107 9.47 1.91 19.31
N ARG A 108 10.09 2.24 18.16
CA ARG A 108 11.37 2.96 18.06
C ARG A 108 11.20 4.47 17.79
N GLY A 109 9.97 4.97 17.83
CA GLY A 109 9.67 6.39 17.74
C GLY A 109 9.31 6.90 16.34
N PHE A 110 9.02 6.06 15.37
CA PHE A 110 8.49 6.45 14.07
C PHE A 110 6.95 6.39 14.08
N LEU A 111 6.28 7.33 13.44
CA LEU A 111 4.89 7.10 13.04
C LEU A 111 4.89 6.17 11.82
N THR A 112 4.17 5.08 11.88
CA THR A 112 4.20 4.10 10.78
C THR A 112 2.81 3.74 10.31
N ILE A 113 2.70 3.40 9.01
CA ILE A 113 1.52 2.75 8.46
C ILE A 113 1.93 1.46 7.76
N ALA A 114 1.17 0.37 7.99
CA ALA A 114 1.20 -0.81 7.15
C ALA A 114 -0.07 -0.81 6.30
N PHE A 115 0.06 -0.79 4.97
CA PHE A 115 -1.10 -0.69 4.09
C PHE A 115 -1.26 -1.92 3.19
N ASP A 116 -2.52 -2.28 2.93
CA ASP A 116 -2.85 -3.21 1.86
C ASP A 116 -2.72 -2.50 0.52
N PRO A 117 -2.04 -3.10 -0.46
CA PRO A 117 -2.02 -2.55 -1.81
C PRO A 117 -3.41 -2.54 -2.45
N SER A 118 -3.58 -1.72 -3.48
CA SER A 118 -4.78 -1.77 -4.34
C SER A 118 -5.13 -3.21 -4.71
N TYR A 119 -6.41 -3.54 -4.70
CA TYR A 119 -7.00 -4.86 -5.04
C TYR A 119 -6.74 -5.99 -4.02
N THR A 120 -6.10 -5.71 -2.90
CA THR A 120 -5.69 -6.73 -1.91
C THR A 120 -6.22 -6.40 -0.52
N GLY A 121 -6.44 -7.41 0.31
CA GLY A 121 -6.86 -7.26 1.70
C GLY A 121 -8.13 -6.42 1.86
N GLU A 122 -8.12 -5.49 2.79
CA GLU A 122 -9.22 -4.54 3.04
C GLU A 122 -9.21 -3.34 2.08
N SER A 123 -8.16 -3.13 1.27
CA SER A 123 -8.13 -2.08 0.25
C SER A 123 -9.11 -2.36 -0.89
N GLY A 124 -9.61 -1.29 -1.49
CA GLY A 124 -10.57 -1.34 -2.60
C GLY A 124 -9.97 -1.75 -3.94
N GLY A 125 -10.79 -1.58 -4.97
CA GLY A 125 -10.43 -1.87 -6.36
C GLY A 125 -10.97 -3.21 -6.87
N GLN A 126 -11.33 -3.20 -8.15
CA GLN A 126 -11.84 -4.38 -8.88
C GLN A 126 -11.14 -4.52 -10.24
N PRO A 127 -10.92 -5.75 -10.71
CA PRO A 127 -11.13 -7.03 -10.03
C PRO A 127 -10.15 -7.21 -8.88
N ARG A 128 -10.45 -8.13 -7.93
CA ARG A 128 -9.56 -8.43 -6.80
C ARG A 128 -8.30 -9.18 -7.25
N TYR A 129 -7.25 -9.11 -6.44
CA TYR A 129 -5.98 -9.83 -6.62
C TYR A 129 -5.21 -9.44 -7.88
N VAL A 130 -5.36 -8.19 -8.32
CA VAL A 130 -4.54 -7.62 -9.40
C VAL A 130 -3.22 -7.13 -8.82
N ALA A 131 -2.12 -7.48 -9.49
CA ALA A 131 -0.83 -6.84 -9.28
C ALA A 131 -0.48 -6.00 -10.52
N SER A 132 -0.29 -4.71 -10.33
CA SER A 132 0.09 -3.77 -11.39
C SER A 132 1.29 -2.95 -10.93
N PRO A 133 2.45 -3.04 -11.61
CA PRO A 133 3.62 -2.23 -11.23
C PRO A 133 3.32 -0.75 -11.13
N ASP A 134 2.52 -0.20 -12.03
CA ASP A 134 2.19 1.22 -12.09
C ASP A 134 1.30 1.62 -10.91
N ILE A 135 0.22 0.86 -10.67
CA ILE A 135 -0.76 1.16 -9.61
C ILE A 135 -0.14 0.92 -8.23
N ASN A 136 0.58 -0.19 -8.06
CA ASN A 136 1.16 -0.53 -6.76
C ASN A 136 2.39 0.33 -6.41
N THR A 137 3.08 0.90 -7.41
CA THR A 137 4.06 1.98 -7.19
C THR A 137 3.38 3.26 -6.71
N GLU A 138 2.25 3.64 -7.33
CA GLU A 138 1.45 4.80 -6.91
C GLU A 138 0.88 4.63 -5.50
N ASP A 139 0.56 3.40 -5.06
CA ASP A 139 0.09 3.15 -3.69
C ASP A 139 1.10 3.63 -2.63
N PHE A 140 2.41 3.50 -2.88
CA PHE A 140 3.44 4.08 -2.00
C PHE A 140 3.42 5.61 -2.02
N SER A 141 3.27 6.24 -3.19
CA SER A 141 3.17 7.70 -3.28
C SER A 141 1.90 8.22 -2.59
N ALA A 142 0.79 7.49 -2.70
CA ALA A 142 -0.45 7.81 -1.98
C ALA A 142 -0.29 7.68 -0.45
N ALA A 143 0.47 6.69 0.01
CA ALA A 143 0.83 6.57 1.43
C ALA A 143 1.69 7.75 1.91
N VAL A 144 2.61 8.23 1.06
CA VAL A 144 3.40 9.45 1.33
C VAL A 144 2.51 10.69 1.30
N ASP A 145 1.54 10.80 0.39
CA ASP A 145 0.54 11.88 0.38
C ASP A 145 -0.20 11.93 1.73
N PHE A 146 -0.69 10.79 2.20
CA PHE A 146 -1.38 10.67 3.49
C PHE A 146 -0.48 11.12 4.65
N LEU A 147 0.75 10.59 4.73
CA LEU A 147 1.67 10.92 5.82
C LEU A 147 2.10 12.39 5.79
N SER A 148 2.35 12.96 4.61
CA SER A 148 2.82 14.36 4.47
C SER A 148 1.75 15.41 4.81
N THR A 149 0.47 15.03 4.81
CA THR A 149 -0.65 15.94 5.16
C THR A 149 -1.00 15.93 6.64
N ARG A 150 -0.34 15.10 7.45
CA ARG A 150 -0.59 15.02 8.89
C ARG A 150 0.17 16.10 9.66
N ASP A 151 -0.48 16.69 10.66
CA ASP A 151 0.13 17.73 11.50
C ASP A 151 1.22 17.20 12.44
N ASP A 152 1.15 15.92 12.79
CA ASP A 152 2.09 15.23 13.68
C ASP A 152 3.28 14.58 12.95
N VAL A 153 3.36 14.69 11.62
CA VAL A 153 4.46 14.19 10.79
C VAL A 153 5.35 15.33 10.30
N ASP A 154 6.66 15.11 10.31
CA ASP A 154 7.61 15.95 9.62
C ASP A 154 7.71 15.52 8.14
N PRO A 155 7.21 16.33 7.19
CA PRO A 155 7.18 15.95 5.77
C PRO A 155 8.58 15.82 5.15
N GLU A 156 9.62 16.36 5.79
CA GLU A 156 11.00 16.19 5.36
C GLU A 156 11.66 14.90 5.91
N ARG A 157 10.91 14.08 6.65
CA ARG A 157 11.41 12.86 7.29
C ARG A 157 10.50 11.67 7.03
N ILE A 158 10.07 11.47 5.77
CA ILE A 158 9.24 10.35 5.36
C ILE A 158 10.09 9.30 4.65
N GLY A 159 9.99 8.06 5.11
CA GLY A 159 10.60 6.89 4.48
C GLY A 159 9.57 5.84 4.08
N ILE A 160 10.02 4.87 3.28
CA ILE A 160 9.21 3.71 2.90
C ILE A 160 9.99 2.41 3.10
N LEU A 161 9.24 1.34 3.37
CA LEU A 161 9.78 -0.01 3.50
C LEU A 161 8.95 -0.98 2.66
N GLY A 162 9.60 -1.61 1.67
CA GLY A 162 8.98 -2.62 0.83
C GLY A 162 9.54 -4.02 1.13
N ILE A 163 8.64 -5.01 1.31
CA ILE A 163 9.00 -6.38 1.63
C ILE A 163 8.77 -7.28 0.41
N CYS A 164 9.73 -8.14 0.07
CA CYS A 164 9.65 -9.11 -1.02
C CYS A 164 9.38 -8.39 -2.37
N GLY A 165 8.34 -8.76 -3.11
CA GLY A 165 7.98 -8.09 -4.37
C GLY A 165 7.66 -6.60 -4.24
N TRP A 166 7.19 -6.17 -3.09
CA TRP A 166 6.95 -4.74 -2.80
C TRP A 166 8.24 -3.94 -2.59
N GLY A 167 9.37 -4.60 -2.36
CA GLY A 167 10.68 -3.95 -2.37
C GLY A 167 10.99 -3.29 -3.71
N GLY A 168 10.71 -3.95 -4.83
CA GLY A 168 10.85 -3.37 -6.17
C GLY A 168 9.93 -2.19 -6.41
N MET A 169 8.65 -2.27 -5.97
CA MET A 169 7.68 -1.16 -6.08
C MET A 169 8.12 0.04 -5.24
N ALA A 170 8.64 -0.20 -4.03
CA ALA A 170 9.18 0.86 -3.16
C ALA A 170 10.36 1.59 -3.81
N LEU A 171 11.31 0.86 -4.41
CA LEU A 171 12.42 1.48 -5.14
C LEU A 171 11.94 2.32 -6.33
N ASN A 172 10.95 1.83 -7.06
CA ASN A 172 10.37 2.56 -8.18
C ASN A 172 9.67 3.84 -7.72
N ALA A 173 8.92 3.80 -6.61
CA ALA A 173 8.31 4.98 -6.00
C ALA A 173 9.38 5.99 -5.56
N ALA A 174 10.44 5.53 -4.89
CA ALA A 174 11.53 6.39 -4.43
C ALA A 174 12.31 7.06 -5.58
N ALA A 175 12.38 6.41 -6.75
CA ALA A 175 13.01 7.00 -7.93
C ALA A 175 12.19 8.16 -8.53
N MET A 176 10.90 8.24 -8.25
CA MET A 176 9.99 9.24 -8.82
C MET A 176 9.52 10.28 -7.80
N ASP A 177 9.43 9.95 -6.52
CA ASP A 177 8.89 10.82 -5.46
C ASP A 177 9.99 11.35 -4.54
N THR A 178 10.37 12.61 -4.72
CA THR A 178 11.45 13.28 -3.95
C THR A 178 11.12 13.50 -2.47
N ARG A 179 9.86 13.32 -2.06
CA ARG A 179 9.43 13.38 -0.65
C ARG A 179 9.86 12.15 0.14
N ILE A 180 10.19 11.06 -0.56
CA ILE A 180 10.74 9.85 0.05
C ILE A 180 12.22 10.06 0.35
N LYS A 181 12.56 10.22 1.63
CA LYS A 181 13.93 10.52 2.08
C LYS A 181 14.77 9.28 2.40
N ALA A 182 14.12 8.16 2.67
CA ALA A 182 14.78 6.89 2.93
C ALA A 182 13.94 5.73 2.40
N THR A 183 14.60 4.74 1.83
CA THR A 183 13.96 3.53 1.33
C THR A 183 14.68 2.30 1.86
N VAL A 184 13.92 1.39 2.45
CA VAL A 184 14.43 0.09 2.90
C VAL A 184 13.71 -1.00 2.12
N THR A 185 14.46 -1.99 1.67
CA THR A 185 13.91 -3.21 1.06
C THR A 185 14.34 -4.43 1.86
N SER A 186 13.39 -5.31 2.17
CA SER A 186 13.63 -6.56 2.85
C SER A 186 13.34 -7.72 1.91
N THR A 187 14.31 -8.65 1.71
CA THR A 187 14.16 -9.83 0.84
C THR A 187 13.58 -9.49 -0.55
N MET A 188 14.08 -8.42 -1.16
CA MET A 188 13.51 -7.82 -2.36
C MET A 188 13.54 -8.74 -3.58
N TYR A 189 12.44 -8.71 -4.33
CA TYR A 189 12.35 -9.27 -5.69
C TYR A 189 12.06 -8.16 -6.71
N ASP A 190 12.73 -8.22 -7.86
CA ASP A 190 12.25 -7.55 -9.07
C ASP A 190 11.15 -8.40 -9.70
N MET A 191 9.91 -8.10 -9.35
CA MET A 191 8.76 -8.87 -9.83
C MET A 191 8.59 -8.78 -11.34
N SER A 192 8.98 -7.68 -11.97
CA SER A 192 8.93 -7.53 -13.43
C SER A 192 9.88 -8.51 -14.10
N ARG A 193 11.11 -8.62 -13.61
CA ARG A 193 12.13 -9.55 -14.11
C ARG A 193 11.75 -11.00 -13.85
N VAL A 194 11.29 -11.31 -12.63
CA VAL A 194 10.87 -12.67 -12.28
C VAL A 194 9.71 -13.15 -13.16
N ASN A 195 8.72 -12.31 -13.39
CA ASN A 195 7.58 -12.66 -14.25
C ASN A 195 7.98 -12.75 -15.74
N ALA A 196 8.95 -11.96 -16.18
CA ALA A 196 9.40 -12.00 -17.57
C ALA A 196 10.39 -13.13 -17.86
N ASN A 197 11.29 -13.42 -16.94
CA ASN A 197 12.43 -14.30 -17.19
C ASN A 197 12.43 -15.56 -16.32
N GLY A 198 11.49 -15.70 -15.39
CA GLY A 198 11.53 -16.77 -14.37
C GLY A 198 12.57 -16.51 -13.28
N TYR A 199 12.60 -17.38 -12.27
CA TYR A 199 13.66 -17.36 -11.26
C TYR A 199 15.01 -17.63 -11.89
N PHE A 200 16.02 -16.85 -11.52
CA PHE A 200 17.40 -16.93 -12.02
C PHE A 200 17.53 -16.73 -13.53
N ASP A 201 16.57 -16.01 -14.15
CA ASP A 201 16.50 -15.80 -15.60
C ASP A 201 16.46 -17.13 -16.41
N ALA A 202 15.78 -18.13 -15.87
CA ALA A 202 15.76 -19.48 -16.43
C ALA A 202 14.97 -19.60 -17.76
N MET A 203 14.15 -18.60 -18.11
CA MET A 203 13.39 -18.59 -19.37
C MET A 203 14.15 -17.89 -20.50
N ASP A 204 14.33 -18.56 -21.61
CA ASP A 204 14.84 -17.97 -22.85
C ASP A 204 13.78 -17.15 -23.61
N ALA A 205 14.14 -16.58 -24.73
CA ALA A 205 13.27 -15.70 -25.53
C ALA A 205 12.04 -16.45 -26.09
N ASP A 206 12.21 -17.69 -26.51
CA ASP A 206 11.14 -18.49 -27.12
C ASP A 206 10.14 -18.96 -26.06
N GLN A 207 10.63 -19.37 -24.90
CA GLN A 207 9.81 -19.71 -23.75
C GLN A 207 8.97 -18.51 -23.26
N ARG A 208 9.59 -17.32 -23.20
CA ARG A 208 8.86 -16.08 -22.85
C ARG A 208 7.80 -15.71 -23.91
N TYR A 209 8.10 -15.90 -25.19
CA TYR A 209 7.15 -15.65 -26.26
C TYR A 209 5.95 -16.59 -26.13
N GLU A 210 6.21 -17.88 -25.94
CA GLU A 210 5.16 -18.90 -25.81
C GLU A 210 4.27 -18.66 -24.58
N LEU A 211 4.87 -18.34 -23.43
CA LEU A 211 4.11 -17.97 -22.23
C LEU A 211 3.17 -16.77 -22.50
N ARG A 212 3.68 -15.71 -23.15
CA ARG A 212 2.83 -14.55 -23.48
C ARG A 212 1.73 -14.92 -24.46
N ARG A 213 1.99 -15.81 -25.40
CA ARG A 213 0.99 -16.31 -26.35
C ARG A 213 -0.16 -17.02 -25.60
N GLN A 214 0.17 -17.85 -24.62
CA GLN A 214 -0.81 -18.55 -23.77
C GLN A 214 -1.61 -17.57 -22.91
N LEU A 215 -0.95 -16.61 -22.24
CA LEU A 215 -1.61 -15.58 -21.44
C LEU A 215 -2.54 -14.71 -22.30
N ASN A 216 -2.14 -14.34 -23.51
CA ASN A 216 -2.98 -13.57 -24.43
C ASN A 216 -4.19 -14.37 -24.94
N ALA A 217 -4.03 -15.68 -25.15
CA ALA A 217 -5.16 -16.55 -25.50
C ALA A 217 -6.15 -16.63 -24.32
N GLN A 218 -5.65 -16.80 -23.08
CA GLN A 218 -6.48 -16.78 -21.88
C GLN A 218 -7.20 -15.43 -21.73
N ARG A 219 -6.51 -14.30 -21.91
CA ARG A 219 -7.13 -12.97 -21.88
C ARG A 219 -8.32 -12.85 -22.87
N THR A 220 -8.22 -13.47 -24.05
CA THR A 220 -9.31 -13.51 -25.01
C THR A 220 -10.51 -14.32 -24.51
N ILE A 221 -10.26 -15.44 -23.83
CA ILE A 221 -11.30 -16.26 -23.18
C ILE A 221 -11.98 -15.46 -22.09
N ASP A 222 -11.21 -14.82 -21.23
CA ASP A 222 -11.71 -14.00 -20.13
C ASP A 222 -12.59 -12.85 -20.63
N ALA A 223 -12.15 -12.15 -21.66
CA ALA A 223 -12.93 -11.06 -22.26
C ALA A 223 -14.29 -11.55 -22.81
N LYS A 224 -14.35 -12.77 -23.38
CA LYS A 224 -15.60 -13.35 -23.88
C LYS A 224 -16.54 -13.80 -22.76
N LYS A 225 -15.98 -14.25 -21.62
CA LYS A 225 -16.75 -14.79 -20.49
C LYS A 225 -17.06 -13.73 -19.43
N GLY A 226 -16.41 -12.57 -19.44
CA GLY A 226 -16.46 -11.58 -18.36
C GLY A 226 -15.79 -12.09 -17.07
N THR A 227 -14.78 -12.93 -17.20
CA THR A 227 -14.03 -13.52 -16.06
C THR A 227 -12.58 -13.05 -16.05
N TYR A 228 -11.87 -13.42 -15.01
CA TYR A 228 -10.42 -13.20 -14.87
C TYR A 228 -9.80 -14.49 -14.34
N GLU A 229 -9.01 -15.16 -15.16
CA GLU A 229 -8.21 -16.29 -14.71
C GLU A 229 -7.09 -15.78 -13.82
N LEU A 230 -6.99 -16.32 -12.60
CA LEU A 230 -5.97 -15.93 -11.65
C LEU A 230 -4.73 -16.77 -11.83
N ALA A 231 -3.55 -16.15 -11.76
CA ALA A 231 -2.30 -16.87 -11.61
C ALA A 231 -2.30 -17.64 -10.30
N GLY A 232 -1.68 -18.81 -10.27
CA GLY A 232 -1.59 -19.63 -9.06
C GLY A 232 -0.90 -18.89 -7.92
N GLY A 233 -1.32 -19.19 -6.70
CA GLY A 233 -0.69 -18.73 -5.46
C GLY A 233 0.07 -19.85 -4.76
N VAL A 234 0.07 -19.83 -3.43
CA VAL A 234 0.57 -20.95 -2.63
C VAL A 234 -0.31 -22.18 -2.85
N VAL A 235 0.31 -23.30 -3.19
CA VAL A 235 -0.39 -24.55 -3.50
C VAL A 235 -1.28 -24.99 -2.34
N ASP A 236 -2.49 -25.50 -2.68
CA ASP A 236 -3.45 -26.05 -1.72
C ASP A 236 -4.32 -27.07 -2.46
N PRO A 237 -4.35 -28.36 -2.06
CA PRO A 237 -3.64 -28.94 -0.90
C PRO A 237 -2.11 -29.02 -1.08
N LEU A 238 -1.37 -29.07 0.04
CA LEU A 238 0.08 -29.22 0.03
C LEU A 238 0.46 -30.63 -0.43
N PRO A 239 1.27 -30.82 -1.49
CA PRO A 239 1.78 -32.12 -1.89
C PRO A 239 2.69 -32.75 -0.83
N ASP A 240 2.63 -34.08 -0.66
CA ASP A 240 3.44 -34.79 0.34
C ASP A 240 4.96 -34.65 0.09
N ASP A 241 5.36 -34.62 -1.17
CA ASP A 241 6.74 -34.50 -1.63
C ASP A 241 7.17 -33.05 -1.88
N ALA A 242 6.38 -32.05 -1.44
CA ALA A 242 6.67 -30.65 -1.66
C ALA A 242 8.06 -30.28 -1.08
N PRO A 243 8.85 -29.48 -1.82
CA PRO A 243 10.11 -28.92 -1.31
C PRO A 243 9.91 -28.11 -0.02
N GLN A 244 10.94 -28.00 0.81
CA GLN A 244 10.84 -27.33 2.12
C GLN A 244 10.33 -25.88 1.99
N PHE A 245 10.80 -25.11 1.01
CA PHE A 245 10.33 -23.74 0.82
C PHE A 245 8.81 -23.65 0.51
N VAL A 246 8.25 -24.62 -0.23
CA VAL A 246 6.81 -24.71 -0.49
C VAL A 246 6.04 -25.01 0.80
N LYS A 247 6.59 -25.92 1.64
CA LYS A 247 6.03 -26.22 2.96
C LYS A 247 6.02 -25.01 3.88
N ASP A 248 7.10 -24.20 3.85
CA ASP A 248 7.23 -22.98 4.66
C ASP A 248 6.23 -21.92 4.19
N TYR A 249 6.06 -21.73 2.87
CA TYR A 249 5.04 -20.84 2.31
C TYR A 249 3.63 -21.30 2.67
N TYR A 250 3.33 -22.59 2.52
CA TYR A 250 2.04 -23.14 2.93
C TYR A 250 1.78 -22.91 4.42
N ALA A 251 2.75 -23.22 5.28
CA ALA A 251 2.61 -23.03 6.73
C ALA A 251 2.33 -21.58 7.11
N TYR A 252 2.89 -20.62 6.38
CA TYR A 252 2.66 -19.20 6.65
C TYR A 252 1.36 -18.68 6.04
N TYR A 253 1.06 -19.00 4.78
CA TYR A 253 -0.06 -18.39 4.07
C TYR A 253 -1.37 -19.19 4.08
N LYS A 254 -1.33 -20.47 4.48
CA LYS A 254 -2.48 -21.38 4.46
C LYS A 254 -2.84 -21.95 5.83
N THR A 255 -2.21 -21.47 6.89
CA THR A 255 -2.51 -21.87 8.27
C THR A 255 -2.61 -20.64 9.18
N PRO A 256 -3.22 -20.77 10.37
CA PRO A 256 -3.28 -19.66 11.34
C PRO A 256 -1.92 -19.17 11.88
N ARG A 257 -0.80 -19.67 11.35
CA ARG A 257 0.54 -19.20 11.72
C ARG A 257 0.82 -17.78 11.25
N GLY A 258 0.32 -17.40 10.10
CA GLY A 258 0.61 -16.10 9.49
C GLY A 258 -0.53 -15.09 9.55
N TYR A 259 -1.77 -15.57 9.64
CA TYR A 259 -2.97 -14.72 9.74
C TYR A 259 -4.24 -15.59 9.78
#